data_248e65a5ccaaa0bfa1de468e6ce33db6
#
_entry.id   248e65a5ccaaa0bfa1de468e6ce33db6
#
_cell.length_a   1.000
_cell.length_b   1.000
_cell.length_c   1.000
_cell.angle_alpha   90.00
_cell.angle_beta   90.00
_cell.angle_gamma   90.00
#
_symmetry.space_group_name_H-M   'P 1'
#
loop_
_entity.id
_entity.type
_entity.pdbx_description
1 polymer ?
#
loop_
_entity_poly.entity_id
_entity_poly.type
_entity_poly.pdbx_seq_one_letter_code
_entity_poly.pdbx_strand_id
1 'polypeptide(L)'
;KVHVQPYARRRFDGLRADTPEVITEETSDGTPYTITRHILGSAPAKLPIPTPQCMELGQLIEQLEEMPAPDRFRRITHMLVDAGARDFTWVDPTPSKIIETPPAISFTVSTAKFEGRVTILYDRGGDTYVVELHRQNGESVELVDRHDEVYFDMLGEVLERLIDDGRWRQIDVSILDAKAARKRQAVPA
;
A
#
# COMPACT_ATOMS: atom_id res chain seq x y z
N LYS A 1 20.74 10.18 26.01
CA LYS A 1 20.29 10.84 24.78
C LYS A 1 18.88 10.40 24.44
N VAL A 2 18.03 11.34 24.01
CA VAL A 2 16.72 11.05 23.45
C VAL A 2 16.89 10.90 21.95
N HIS A 3 16.33 9.83 21.39
CA HIS A 3 16.26 9.59 19.95
C HIS A 3 14.80 9.72 19.53
N VAL A 4 14.56 10.65 18.60
CA VAL A 4 13.24 10.85 17.98
C VAL A 4 13.33 10.34 16.56
N GLN A 5 12.45 9.40 16.21
CA GLN A 5 12.38 8.88 14.86
C GLN A 5 11.22 9.58 14.13
N PRO A 6 11.50 10.45 13.15
CA PRO A 6 10.46 11.07 12.38
C PRO A 6 9.74 10.04 11.52
N TYR A 7 8.49 10.33 11.16
CA TYR A 7 7.76 9.52 10.20
C TYR A 7 8.49 9.46 8.85
N ALA A 8 8.55 8.28 8.29
CA ALA A 8 9.06 8.05 6.95
C ALA A 8 8.08 7.16 6.17
N ARG A 9 7.72 7.57 4.96
CA ARG A 9 6.93 6.73 4.06
C ARG A 9 7.68 5.44 3.78
N ARG A 10 6.96 4.32 3.80
CA ARG A 10 7.52 2.99 3.60
C ARG A 10 6.86 2.30 2.41
N ARG A 11 7.57 1.33 1.84
CA ARG A 11 7.07 0.39 0.84
C ARG A 11 6.55 -0.87 1.54
N PHE A 12 5.82 -1.73 0.80
CA PHE A 12 5.31 -3.01 1.34
C PHE A 12 6.41 -4.00 1.76
N ASP A 13 7.63 -3.83 1.25
CA ASP A 13 8.82 -4.59 1.68
C ASP A 13 9.43 -4.07 2.99
N GLY A 14 8.87 -3.03 3.60
CA GLY A 14 9.34 -2.40 4.84
C GLY A 14 10.45 -1.38 4.66
N LEU A 15 11.02 -1.25 3.47
CA LEU A 15 12.03 -0.23 3.18
C LEU A 15 11.41 1.17 3.12
N ARG A 16 12.22 2.19 3.33
CA ARG A 16 11.79 3.58 3.13
C ARG A 16 11.50 3.83 1.65
N ALA A 17 10.52 4.66 1.36
CA ALA A 17 10.13 5.00 -0.01
C ALA A 17 11.25 5.68 -0.80
N ASP A 18 12.17 6.38 -0.11
CA ASP A 18 13.35 7.05 -0.70
C ASP A 18 14.60 6.15 -0.80
N THR A 19 14.49 4.87 -0.42
CA THR A 19 15.61 3.93 -0.55
C THR A 19 15.96 3.74 -2.02
N PRO A 20 17.23 3.95 -2.43
CA PRO A 20 17.65 3.76 -3.82
C PRO A 20 17.40 2.33 -4.29
N GLU A 21 17.04 2.19 -5.55
CA GLU A 21 16.92 0.89 -6.22
C GLU A 21 18.25 0.52 -6.86
N VAL A 22 18.71 -0.69 -6.59
CA VAL A 22 19.91 -1.25 -7.22
C VAL A 22 19.47 -2.26 -8.26
N ILE A 23 19.74 -1.94 -9.53
CA ILE A 23 19.35 -2.76 -10.69
C ILE A 23 20.64 -3.30 -11.31
N THR A 24 20.71 -4.62 -11.50
CA THR A 24 21.79 -5.25 -12.26
C THR A 24 21.28 -5.58 -13.64
N GLU A 25 21.93 -5.06 -14.66
CA GLU A 25 21.66 -5.32 -16.07
C GLU A 25 22.91 -5.90 -16.74
N GLU A 26 22.74 -6.48 -17.92
CA GLU A 26 23.84 -7.00 -18.72
C GLU A 26 24.00 -6.16 -19.99
N THR A 27 25.23 -5.87 -20.35
CA THR A 27 25.55 -5.26 -21.64
C THR A 27 25.36 -6.28 -22.75
N SER A 28 25.40 -5.83 -24.01
CA SER A 28 25.24 -6.69 -25.20
C SER A 28 26.34 -7.79 -25.33
N ASP A 29 27.46 -7.62 -24.65
CA ASP A 29 28.57 -8.60 -24.56
C ASP A 29 28.45 -9.52 -23.32
N GLY A 30 27.38 -9.42 -22.54
CA GLY A 30 27.12 -10.23 -21.35
C GLY A 30 27.85 -9.75 -20.08
N THR A 31 28.44 -8.56 -20.11
CA THR A 31 29.09 -8.00 -18.91
C THR A 31 28.04 -7.41 -17.96
N PRO A 32 27.93 -7.88 -16.70
CA PRO A 32 27.00 -7.31 -15.75
C PRO A 32 27.43 -5.92 -15.27
N TYR A 33 26.51 -4.99 -15.19
CA TYR A 33 26.71 -3.69 -14.58
C TYR A 33 25.58 -3.34 -13.63
N THR A 34 25.86 -2.49 -12.65
CA THR A 34 24.90 -2.10 -11.62
C THR A 34 24.57 -0.63 -11.74
N ILE A 35 23.26 -0.34 -11.81
CA ILE A 35 22.72 1.02 -11.77
C ILE A 35 22.11 1.26 -10.40
N THR A 36 22.49 2.33 -9.74
CA THR A 36 21.81 2.82 -8.54
C THR A 36 20.85 3.93 -8.95
N ARG A 37 19.56 3.66 -8.91
CA ARG A 37 18.49 4.63 -9.21
C ARG A 37 18.08 5.32 -7.92
N HIS A 38 18.36 6.61 -7.80
CA HIS A 38 17.86 7.42 -6.71
C HIS A 38 16.47 7.92 -7.01
N ILE A 39 15.55 7.73 -6.05
CA ILE A 39 14.17 8.18 -6.15
C ILE A 39 14.10 9.59 -5.60
N LEU A 40 13.79 10.57 -6.44
CA LEU A 40 13.58 11.94 -6.04
C LEU A 40 12.09 12.17 -5.77
N GLY A 41 11.79 12.72 -4.59
CA GLY A 41 10.41 13.02 -4.20
C GLY A 41 9.70 11.86 -3.51
N SER A 42 8.37 11.81 -3.67
CA SER A 42 7.51 10.82 -3.03
C SER A 42 7.12 9.73 -4.04
N ALA A 43 7.96 8.72 -4.21
CA ALA A 43 7.56 7.56 -4.98
C ALA A 43 6.39 6.83 -4.30
N PRO A 44 5.42 6.28 -5.06
CA PRO A 44 4.38 5.43 -4.52
C PRO A 44 4.97 4.14 -3.94
N ALA A 45 4.31 3.57 -2.94
CA ALA A 45 4.54 2.19 -2.56
C ALA A 45 3.85 1.29 -3.60
N LYS A 46 4.63 0.62 -4.45
CA LYS A 46 4.08 -0.27 -5.46
C LYS A 46 3.37 -1.45 -4.82
N LEU A 47 2.15 -1.74 -5.27
CA LEU A 47 1.40 -2.89 -4.82
C LEU A 47 2.13 -4.19 -5.23
N PRO A 48 2.16 -5.21 -4.37
CA PRO A 48 2.79 -6.50 -4.69
C PRO A 48 1.88 -7.33 -5.62
N ILE A 49 1.46 -6.74 -6.74
CA ILE A 49 0.57 -7.32 -7.74
C ILE A 49 1.28 -7.24 -9.08
N PRO A 50 1.33 -8.33 -9.87
CA PRO A 50 1.92 -8.30 -11.20
C PRO A 50 1.10 -7.41 -12.15
N THR A 51 1.69 -7.06 -13.28
CA THR A 51 1.00 -6.29 -14.33
C THR A 51 -0.25 -7.05 -14.77
N PRO A 52 -1.46 -6.46 -14.61
CA PRO A 52 -2.70 -7.13 -14.96
C PRO A 52 -2.94 -7.17 -16.47
N GLN A 53 -3.76 -8.13 -16.91
CA GLN A 53 -4.29 -8.18 -18.27
C GLN A 53 -5.56 -7.32 -18.43
N CYS A 54 -6.31 -7.14 -17.35
CA CYS A 54 -7.53 -6.35 -17.31
C CYS A 54 -7.18 -4.87 -17.13
N MET A 55 -7.68 -4.02 -18.04
CA MET A 55 -7.43 -2.58 -18.01
C MET A 55 -7.99 -1.94 -16.74
N GLU A 56 -9.17 -2.33 -16.32
CA GLU A 56 -9.86 -1.78 -15.14
C GLU A 56 -9.12 -2.14 -13.83
N LEU A 57 -8.53 -3.34 -13.76
CA LEU A 57 -7.65 -3.69 -12.65
C LEU A 57 -6.36 -2.84 -12.67
N GLY A 58 -5.81 -2.62 -13.86
CA GLY A 58 -4.66 -1.73 -14.03
C GLY A 58 -4.94 -0.31 -13.58
N GLN A 59 -6.11 0.23 -13.93
CA GLN A 59 -6.56 1.55 -13.48
C GLN A 59 -6.73 1.63 -11.95
N LEU A 60 -7.33 0.59 -11.33
CA LEU A 60 -7.46 0.52 -9.87
C LEU A 60 -6.08 0.52 -9.18
N ILE A 61 -5.12 -0.26 -9.70
CA ILE A 61 -3.74 -0.28 -9.19
C ILE A 61 -3.12 1.11 -9.29
N GLU A 62 -3.20 1.75 -10.47
CA GLU A 62 -2.65 3.08 -10.71
C GLU A 62 -3.27 4.12 -9.77
N GLN A 63 -4.58 4.10 -9.59
CA GLN A 63 -5.27 5.02 -8.68
C GLN A 63 -4.82 4.84 -7.23
N LEU A 64 -4.72 3.60 -6.73
CA LEU A 64 -4.24 3.34 -5.38
C LEU A 64 -2.78 3.79 -5.19
N GLU A 65 -1.93 3.62 -6.21
CA GLU A 65 -0.52 3.99 -6.16
C GLU A 65 -0.28 5.49 -6.31
N GLU A 66 -1.02 6.16 -7.18
CA GLU A 66 -0.73 7.55 -7.57
C GLU A 66 -1.60 8.59 -6.87
N MET A 67 -2.83 8.24 -6.47
CA MET A 67 -3.72 9.18 -5.81
C MET A 67 -3.23 9.54 -4.39
N PRO A 68 -3.38 10.82 -3.99
CA PRO A 68 -3.06 11.23 -2.64
C PRO A 68 -4.04 10.63 -1.64
N ALA A 69 -3.55 10.29 -0.44
CA ALA A 69 -4.41 10.08 0.72
C ALA A 69 -5.03 11.41 1.17
N PRO A 70 -6.12 11.42 1.98
CA PRO A 70 -6.80 12.64 2.42
C PRO A 70 -5.89 13.63 3.15
N ASP A 71 -4.84 13.15 3.83
CA ASP A 71 -3.84 13.98 4.49
C ASP A 71 -2.93 14.75 3.51
N ARG A 72 -2.97 14.45 2.22
CA ARG A 72 -2.17 15.05 1.13
C ARG A 72 -0.66 14.93 1.31
N PHE A 73 -0.22 14.24 2.33
CA PHE A 73 1.18 13.97 2.61
C PHE A 73 1.59 12.58 2.14
N ARG A 74 0.68 11.62 2.24
CA ARG A 74 0.85 10.24 1.78
C ARG A 74 0.10 10.01 0.46
N ARG A 75 0.44 8.94 -0.24
CA ARG A 75 -0.40 8.32 -1.25
C ARG A 75 -1.27 7.25 -0.60
N ILE A 76 -2.32 6.78 -1.28
CA ILE A 76 -3.20 5.74 -0.72
C ILE A 76 -2.39 4.50 -0.34
N THR A 77 -1.46 4.04 -1.19
CA THR A 77 -0.62 2.88 -0.87
C THR A 77 0.28 3.08 0.35
N HIS A 78 0.79 4.29 0.62
CA HIS A 78 1.50 4.56 1.87
C HIS A 78 0.58 4.41 3.09
N MET A 79 -0.68 4.85 2.98
CA MET A 79 -1.68 4.65 4.02
C MET A 79 -1.97 3.16 4.24
N LEU A 80 -2.05 2.36 3.16
CA LEU A 80 -2.19 0.91 3.26
C LEU A 80 -0.99 0.26 3.95
N VAL A 81 0.24 0.69 3.64
CA VAL A 81 1.46 0.21 4.35
C VAL A 81 1.39 0.54 5.84
N ASP A 82 1.01 1.76 6.20
CA ASP A 82 0.88 2.18 7.60
C ASP A 82 -0.23 1.42 8.34
N ALA A 83 -1.32 1.05 7.63
CA ALA A 83 -2.37 0.18 8.15
C ALA A 83 -1.95 -1.30 8.26
N GLY A 84 -0.73 -1.64 7.82
CA GLY A 84 -0.21 -3.00 7.86
C GLY A 84 -0.89 -3.93 6.86
N ALA A 85 -1.29 -3.41 5.70
CA ALA A 85 -1.90 -4.20 4.65
C ALA A 85 -0.95 -5.30 4.14
N ARG A 86 -1.47 -6.52 4.08
CA ARG A 86 -0.73 -7.74 3.73
C ARG A 86 -1.66 -8.75 3.05
N ASP A 87 -1.11 -9.89 2.63
CA ASP A 87 -1.86 -11.00 2.03
C ASP A 87 -2.70 -10.56 0.83
N PHE A 88 -2.05 -9.81 -0.07
CA PHE A 88 -2.70 -9.29 -1.26
C PHE A 88 -3.13 -10.41 -2.18
N THR A 89 -4.38 -10.35 -2.63
CA THR A 89 -4.93 -11.18 -3.70
C THR A 89 -5.71 -10.31 -4.67
N TRP A 90 -5.85 -10.76 -5.91
CA TRP A 90 -6.53 -10.00 -6.95
C TRP A 90 -7.34 -10.91 -7.85
N VAL A 91 -8.33 -10.32 -8.49
CA VAL A 91 -9.13 -10.93 -9.56
C VAL A 91 -8.81 -10.17 -10.84
N ASP A 92 -8.19 -10.86 -11.80
CA ASP A 92 -7.77 -10.30 -13.09
C ASP A 92 -8.49 -11.02 -14.24
N PRO A 93 -9.76 -10.67 -14.51
CA PRO A 93 -10.56 -11.33 -15.53
C PRO A 93 -10.12 -10.96 -16.94
N THR A 94 -10.44 -11.80 -17.90
CA THR A 94 -10.37 -11.39 -19.30
C THR A 94 -11.43 -10.31 -19.59
N PRO A 95 -11.22 -9.40 -20.56
CA PRO A 95 -12.15 -8.29 -20.84
C PRO A 95 -13.59 -8.71 -21.10
N SER A 96 -13.81 -9.93 -21.62
CA SER A 96 -15.16 -10.48 -21.88
C SER A 96 -15.90 -10.94 -20.61
N LYS A 97 -15.20 -11.12 -19.49
CA LYS A 97 -15.77 -11.66 -18.24
C LYS A 97 -15.89 -10.64 -17.10
N ILE A 98 -15.60 -9.37 -17.33
CA ILE A 98 -15.60 -8.32 -16.31
C ILE A 98 -16.95 -8.18 -15.59
N ILE A 99 -18.06 -8.44 -16.27
CA ILE A 99 -19.41 -8.37 -15.67
C ILE A 99 -19.65 -9.55 -14.72
N GLU A 100 -19.26 -10.76 -15.16
CA GLU A 100 -19.48 -11.98 -14.39
C GLU A 100 -18.48 -12.11 -13.22
N THR A 101 -17.28 -11.63 -13.44
CA THR A 101 -16.15 -11.70 -12.50
C THR A 101 -15.52 -10.33 -12.42
N PRO A 102 -16.01 -9.45 -11.54
CA PRO A 102 -15.48 -8.09 -11.41
C PRO A 102 -13.99 -8.09 -11.03
N PRO A 103 -13.18 -7.23 -11.66
CA PRO A 103 -11.81 -7.01 -11.22
C PRO A 103 -11.79 -6.54 -9.76
N ALA A 104 -10.87 -7.09 -8.98
CA ALA A 104 -10.81 -6.78 -7.55
C ALA A 104 -9.40 -6.89 -6.99
N ILE A 105 -9.14 -6.12 -5.95
CA ILE A 105 -7.97 -6.23 -5.08
C ILE A 105 -8.46 -6.47 -3.66
N SER A 106 -7.88 -7.47 -3.00
CA SER A 106 -8.15 -7.74 -1.59
C SER A 106 -6.86 -7.82 -0.79
N PHE A 107 -6.92 -7.38 0.46
CA PHE A 107 -5.80 -7.44 1.40
C PHE A 107 -6.32 -7.54 2.84
N THR A 108 -5.48 -8.00 3.75
CA THR A 108 -5.79 -8.09 5.17
C THR A 108 -5.16 -6.91 5.91
N VAL A 109 -5.89 -6.34 6.87
CA VAL A 109 -5.40 -5.31 7.79
C VAL A 109 -5.69 -5.69 9.25
N SER A 110 -4.92 -5.09 10.17
CA SER A 110 -5.15 -5.18 11.61
C SER A 110 -4.86 -3.82 12.24
N THR A 111 -5.88 -2.99 12.34
CA THR A 111 -5.82 -1.65 12.90
C THR A 111 -6.80 -1.51 14.07
N ALA A 112 -6.74 -0.41 14.80
CA ALA A 112 -7.71 -0.15 15.86
C ALA A 112 -9.14 0.07 15.33
N LYS A 113 -9.29 0.44 14.04
CA LYS A 113 -10.60 0.62 13.39
C LYS A 113 -11.19 -0.67 12.87
N PHE A 114 -10.35 -1.52 12.26
CA PHE A 114 -10.80 -2.75 11.63
C PHE A 114 -9.71 -3.81 11.62
N GLU A 115 -10.11 -5.04 11.90
CA GLU A 115 -9.30 -6.24 11.73
C GLU A 115 -10.04 -7.21 10.82
N GLY A 116 -9.44 -7.53 9.68
CA GLY A 116 -10.05 -8.41 8.69
C GLY A 116 -9.56 -8.14 7.26
N ARG A 117 -10.34 -8.60 6.31
CA ARG A 117 -10.07 -8.48 4.88
C ARG A 117 -10.84 -7.32 4.28
N VAL A 118 -10.14 -6.49 3.54
CA VAL A 118 -10.71 -5.41 2.73
C VAL A 118 -10.68 -5.86 1.27
N THR A 119 -11.79 -5.69 0.56
CA THR A 119 -11.88 -5.97 -0.87
C THR A 119 -12.37 -4.71 -1.60
N ILE A 120 -11.67 -4.32 -2.64
CA ILE A 120 -12.05 -3.23 -3.55
C ILE A 120 -12.38 -3.88 -4.88
N LEU A 121 -13.65 -3.79 -5.31
CA LEU A 121 -14.15 -4.35 -6.57
C LEU A 121 -14.51 -3.21 -7.52
N TYR A 122 -14.28 -3.42 -8.81
CA TYR A 122 -14.80 -2.53 -9.84
C TYR A 122 -16.23 -2.93 -10.22
N ASP A 123 -17.16 -1.98 -10.14
CA ASP A 123 -18.53 -2.12 -10.64
C ASP A 123 -18.66 -1.45 -12.00
N ARG A 124 -18.72 -2.28 -13.04
CA ARG A 124 -18.88 -1.79 -14.41
C ARG A 124 -20.22 -1.09 -14.65
N GLY A 125 -21.26 -1.44 -13.90
CA GLY A 125 -22.60 -0.87 -14.07
C GLY A 125 -22.64 0.61 -13.74
N GLY A 126 -21.95 0.99 -12.66
CA GLY A 126 -21.83 2.37 -12.20
C GLY A 126 -20.57 3.09 -12.64
N ASP A 127 -19.59 2.37 -13.23
CA ASP A 127 -18.21 2.85 -13.45
C ASP A 127 -17.60 3.39 -12.14
N THR A 128 -17.80 2.63 -11.07
CA THR A 128 -17.40 2.96 -9.70
C THR A 128 -16.70 1.79 -9.04
N TYR A 129 -16.32 1.96 -7.79
CA TYR A 129 -15.82 0.88 -6.95
C TYR A 129 -16.81 0.53 -5.84
N VAL A 130 -16.69 -0.70 -5.38
CA VAL A 130 -17.33 -1.19 -4.16
C VAL A 130 -16.24 -1.55 -3.18
N VAL A 131 -16.34 -1.06 -1.94
CA VAL A 131 -15.40 -1.41 -0.87
C VAL A 131 -16.12 -2.27 0.16
N GLU A 132 -15.64 -3.49 0.36
CA GLU A 132 -16.20 -4.46 1.29
C GLU A 132 -15.23 -4.77 2.42
N LEU A 133 -15.77 -4.88 3.62
CA LEU A 133 -15.05 -5.34 4.81
C LEU A 133 -15.56 -6.72 5.21
N HIS A 134 -14.64 -7.68 5.29
CA HIS A 134 -14.93 -9.05 5.67
C HIS A 134 -14.17 -9.44 6.93
N ARG A 135 -14.82 -10.15 7.84
CA ARG A 135 -14.19 -10.70 9.05
C ARG A 135 -14.25 -12.22 9.02
N GLN A 136 -13.14 -12.84 9.42
CA GLN A 136 -13.12 -14.28 9.65
C GLN A 136 -13.85 -14.60 10.95
N ASN A 137 -14.86 -15.46 10.89
CA ASN A 137 -15.62 -15.95 12.03
C ASN A 137 -15.58 -17.48 12.03
N GLY A 138 -14.56 -18.07 12.69
CA GLY A 138 -14.29 -19.50 12.61
C GLY A 138 -13.95 -19.91 11.16
N GLU A 139 -14.71 -20.85 10.59
CA GLU A 139 -14.54 -21.31 9.21
C GLU A 139 -15.29 -20.45 8.17
N SER A 140 -16.15 -19.52 8.60
CA SER A 140 -16.92 -18.65 7.72
C SER A 140 -16.30 -17.27 7.57
N VAL A 141 -16.57 -16.63 6.43
CA VAL A 141 -16.22 -15.25 6.15
C VAL A 141 -17.51 -14.44 6.14
N GLU A 142 -17.59 -13.45 6.99
CA GLU A 142 -18.76 -12.58 7.17
C GLU A 142 -18.50 -11.20 6.54
N LEU A 143 -19.44 -10.72 5.72
CA LEU A 143 -19.45 -9.35 5.26
C LEU A 143 -19.90 -8.44 6.41
N VAL A 144 -19.00 -7.59 6.90
CA VAL A 144 -19.24 -6.69 8.03
C VAL A 144 -19.78 -5.34 7.58
N ASP A 145 -19.25 -4.84 6.47
CA ASP A 145 -19.62 -3.53 5.92
C ASP A 145 -19.39 -3.49 4.41
N ARG A 146 -20.18 -2.64 3.71
CA ARG A 146 -20.11 -2.47 2.27
C ARG A 146 -20.42 -1.02 1.88
N HIS A 147 -19.59 -0.47 1.04
CA HIS A 147 -19.73 0.86 0.47
C HIS A 147 -19.79 0.76 -1.03
N ASP A 148 -20.95 1.02 -1.60
CA ASP A 148 -21.19 1.06 -3.04
C ASP A 148 -20.96 2.48 -3.58
N GLU A 149 -20.90 2.63 -4.91
CA GLU A 149 -20.78 3.92 -5.61
C GLU A 149 -19.56 4.76 -5.17
N VAL A 150 -18.43 4.09 -4.87
CA VAL A 150 -17.19 4.76 -4.52
C VAL A 150 -16.47 5.19 -5.80
N TYR A 151 -16.47 6.50 -6.06
CA TYR A 151 -15.72 7.05 -7.19
C TYR A 151 -14.21 7.00 -6.92
N PHE A 152 -13.42 7.04 -7.99
CA PHE A 152 -11.96 6.90 -7.89
C PHE A 152 -11.31 7.94 -6.96
N ASP A 153 -11.81 9.16 -6.94
CA ASP A 153 -11.33 10.26 -6.09
C ASP A 153 -11.79 10.13 -4.62
N MET A 154 -12.79 9.28 -4.34
CA MET A 154 -13.29 8.99 -2.99
C MET A 154 -12.56 7.82 -2.32
N LEU A 155 -11.81 7.00 -3.07
CA LEU A 155 -11.15 5.79 -2.53
C LEU A 155 -10.28 6.10 -1.31
N GLY A 156 -9.50 7.18 -1.37
CA GLY A 156 -8.65 7.60 -0.26
C GLY A 156 -9.43 7.89 1.02
N GLU A 157 -10.53 8.64 0.91
CA GLU A 157 -11.37 9.04 2.06
C GLU A 157 -12.11 7.82 2.65
N VAL A 158 -12.65 6.96 1.79
CA VAL A 158 -13.35 5.75 2.24
C VAL A 158 -12.38 4.83 2.98
N LEU A 159 -11.20 4.56 2.42
CA LEU A 159 -10.20 3.71 3.06
C LEU A 159 -9.66 4.35 4.35
N GLU A 160 -9.36 5.65 4.39
CA GLU A 160 -8.93 6.33 5.63
C GLU A 160 -9.97 6.16 6.74
N ARG A 161 -11.24 6.38 6.42
CA ARG A 161 -12.34 6.24 7.38
C ARG A 161 -12.43 4.82 7.93
N LEU A 162 -12.23 3.82 7.08
CA LEU A 162 -12.44 2.42 7.43
C LEU A 162 -11.25 1.78 8.16
N ILE A 163 -10.02 2.11 7.76
CA ILE A 163 -8.85 1.35 8.20
C ILE A 163 -7.69 2.19 8.76
N ASP A 164 -7.57 3.48 8.46
CA ASP A 164 -6.47 4.30 8.99
C ASP A 164 -6.78 4.77 10.42
N ASP A 165 -6.11 4.19 11.39
CA ASP A 165 -6.25 4.54 12.81
C ASP A 165 -5.35 5.70 13.26
N GLY A 166 -4.58 6.30 12.36
CA GLY A 166 -3.73 7.45 12.62
C GLY A 166 -2.42 7.13 13.35
N ARG A 167 -2.08 5.85 13.57
CA ARG A 167 -0.82 5.45 14.23
C ARG A 167 0.42 6.03 13.55
N TRP A 168 0.39 6.25 12.26
CA TRP A 168 1.50 6.85 11.53
C TRP A 168 1.89 8.25 12.01
N ARG A 169 0.99 8.97 12.71
CA ARG A 169 1.24 10.30 13.31
C ARG A 169 1.98 10.23 14.64
N GLN A 170 2.14 9.02 15.19
CA GLN A 170 2.84 8.84 16.46
C GLN A 170 4.35 8.95 16.23
N ILE A 171 5.01 9.67 17.13
CA ILE A 171 6.46 9.83 17.12
C ILE A 171 7.06 8.79 18.06
N ASP A 172 7.93 7.94 17.52
CA ASP A 172 8.70 7.01 18.33
C ASP A 172 9.82 7.75 19.05
N VAL A 173 9.75 7.74 20.37
CA VAL A 173 10.76 8.34 21.24
C VAL A 173 11.43 7.24 22.05
N SER A 174 12.74 7.07 21.90
CA SER A 174 13.51 6.13 22.68
C SER A 174 14.64 6.81 23.43
N ILE A 175 14.87 6.37 24.67
CA ILE A 175 16.00 6.80 25.49
C ILE A 175 17.16 5.85 25.21
N LEU A 176 18.23 6.40 24.63
CA LEU A 176 19.46 5.63 24.36
C LEU A 176 20.45 5.81 25.52
N ASP A 177 21.02 4.71 25.98
CA ASP A 177 22.21 4.78 26.83
C ASP A 177 23.41 5.37 26.04
N ALA A 178 24.48 5.73 26.77
CA ALA A 178 25.64 6.38 26.16
C ALA A 178 26.37 5.48 25.12
N LYS A 179 26.30 4.16 25.29
CA LYS A 179 26.96 3.19 24.41
C LYS A 179 26.16 2.98 23.09
N ALA A 180 24.85 2.87 23.20
CA ALA A 180 23.95 2.78 22.03
C ALA A 180 23.94 4.07 21.21
N ALA A 181 24.01 5.23 21.87
CA ALA A 181 24.10 6.52 21.21
C ALA A 181 25.34 6.69 20.34
N ARG A 182 26.52 6.18 20.80
CA ARG A 182 27.77 6.21 20.02
C ARG A 182 27.72 5.33 18.78
N LYS A 183 27.12 4.13 18.88
CA LYS A 183 27.01 3.19 17.76
C LYS A 183 26.15 3.73 16.61
N ARG A 184 25.05 4.44 16.90
CA ARG A 184 24.17 5.04 15.87
C ARG A 184 24.79 6.27 15.18
N GLN A 185 25.71 7.00 15.83
CA GLN A 185 26.43 8.10 15.21
C GLN A 185 27.55 7.67 14.25
N ALA A 186 27.99 6.42 14.34
CA ALA A 186 29.06 5.86 13.51
C ALA A 186 28.55 5.24 12.18
N VAL A 187 27.22 5.19 11.97
CA VAL A 187 26.63 4.73 10.69
C VAL A 187 26.33 5.97 9.84
N PRO A 188 27.05 6.20 8.73
CA PRO A 188 26.73 7.29 7.81
C PRO A 188 25.34 7.08 7.19
N ALA A 189 24.66 8.18 6.94
CA ALA A 189 23.33 8.22 6.32
C ALA A 189 23.38 7.80 4.86
#